data_fa03db26523a8b53ae5ad4b76e909a65
#
_entry.id   fa03db26523a8b53ae5ad4b76e909a65
#
_cell.length_a   1.000
_cell.length_b   1.000
_cell.length_c   1.000
_cell.angle_alpha   90.00
_cell.angle_beta   90.00
_cell.angle_gamma   90.00
#
_symmetry.space_group_name_H-M   'P 1'
#
loop_
_entity.id
_entity.type
_entity.pdbx_description
1 polymer ?
#
loop_
_entity_poly.entity_id
_entity_poly.type
_entity_poly.pdbx_seq_one_letter_code
_entity_poly.pdbx_strand_id
1 'polypeptide(L)'
;MFRRIALLAGLATLPLSSTIADNATARIVGGDPAPVDRWPWMTQVVVNNPQKSGFLLCGASQLSPDWVITAAHCMKDETGEPAISSDVSVFIGDQERNSPGQGLPVRQILIHRDNRNLGLDRDLALLRIDTRSNTRWPSIISEDGFDDLERRSTAELDESVTALGWGDTGNGSLSNLLQDVQLDYIPQQRCRELSNLTITNFAVCAAELNPVNGNNQDTCFGDSGGPLFLGEDPEPWLVGLTSFGLRTCATGAPSGYTHLSAETAEREFLTDSAGIPLVDLLPEWPTPPPQHFYQPPGGSQTLTLTLKNDSKENTVTNPILGFSLTGNTFASGGWSGCGGLLSGNRCRPAASLAASGSVTQDLVIDGNSGADQVVTVAISATANQDDYRRRNNRITQKVVFSNQPDLTLSAVQQSGNTSEARVAVTLNNRSTINNATNGEIRFSLPLNTTLANADELGCTLSNPVSCPVGDLPASSSQTVNLTFASDTGENRSITFTGFSTNGDLPNDNDNSAKLTLRYPSPAPSPTGGGSSGGGAPATLTLLAGLLLVLRRFTAKAQHR
;
A
#
# COMPACT_ATOMS: atom_id res chain seq x y z
N MET A 1 27.79 60.55 -61.88
CA MET A 1 27.16 60.58 -60.56
C MET A 1 25.98 59.63 -60.54
N PHE A 2 26.18 58.37 -60.27
CA PHE A 2 25.11 57.38 -60.13
C PHE A 2 25.34 56.59 -58.86
N ARG A 3 24.46 56.72 -57.88
CA ARG A 3 24.41 55.93 -56.65
C ARG A 3 23.74 54.59 -56.95
N ARG A 4 24.45 53.52 -56.72
CA ARG A 4 23.91 52.16 -56.72
C ARG A 4 23.43 51.83 -55.30
N ILE A 5 22.14 51.54 -55.16
CA ILE A 5 21.54 50.99 -53.94
C ILE A 5 21.66 49.49 -54.01
N ALA A 6 22.34 48.90 -53.04
CA ALA A 6 22.44 47.44 -52.86
C ALA A 6 21.32 46.98 -51.92
N LEU A 7 20.42 46.11 -52.43
CA LEU A 7 19.41 45.40 -51.63
C LEU A 7 20.11 44.20 -50.95
N LEU A 8 20.17 44.23 -49.62
CA LEU A 8 20.52 43.01 -48.83
C LEU A 8 19.24 42.21 -48.62
N ALA A 9 19.17 41.01 -49.20
CA ALA A 9 18.21 39.98 -48.87
C ALA A 9 18.70 39.22 -47.65
N GLY A 10 18.03 39.43 -46.49
CA GLY A 10 18.25 38.64 -45.28
C GLY A 10 17.61 37.26 -45.41
N LEU A 11 18.44 36.20 -45.48
CA LEU A 11 17.97 34.82 -45.27
C LEU A 11 17.73 34.63 -43.76
N ALA A 12 16.46 34.48 -43.38
CA ALA A 12 16.07 33.99 -42.06
C ALA A 12 16.27 32.47 -42.00
N THR A 13 17.31 32.05 -41.31
CA THR A 13 17.51 30.64 -40.94
C THR A 13 16.61 30.31 -39.76
N LEU A 14 15.54 29.56 -40.00
CA LEU A 14 14.76 28.90 -38.97
C LEU A 14 15.63 27.78 -38.35
N PRO A 15 15.72 27.67 -37.01
CA PRO A 15 16.35 26.51 -36.43
C PRO A 15 15.46 25.28 -36.68
N LEU A 16 15.95 24.29 -37.38
CA LEU A 16 15.41 22.95 -37.35
C LEU A 16 15.58 22.42 -35.92
N SER A 17 14.50 22.42 -35.16
CA SER A 17 14.42 21.59 -33.96
C SER A 17 14.43 20.14 -34.42
N SER A 18 15.60 19.49 -34.30
CA SER A 18 15.67 18.04 -34.37
C SER A 18 14.89 17.50 -33.16
N THR A 19 13.67 17.03 -33.40
CA THR A 19 13.04 16.11 -32.49
C THR A 19 13.93 14.87 -32.47
N ILE A 20 14.70 14.71 -31.38
CA ILE A 20 15.28 13.42 -31.04
C ILE A 20 14.05 12.52 -30.84
N ALA A 21 13.77 11.66 -31.81
CA ALA A 21 12.90 10.53 -31.57
C ALA A 21 13.62 9.73 -30.47
N ASP A 22 13.08 9.78 -29.26
CA ASP A 22 13.39 8.78 -28.24
C ASP A 22 13.13 7.43 -28.93
N ASN A 23 14.23 6.72 -29.22
CA ASN A 23 14.15 5.32 -29.54
C ASN A 23 13.61 4.65 -28.27
N ALA A 24 12.32 4.41 -28.23
CA ALA A 24 11.70 3.54 -27.25
C ALA A 24 12.40 2.18 -27.36
N THR A 25 13.43 1.98 -26.57
CA THR A 25 14.07 0.67 -26.40
C THR A 25 13.03 -0.22 -25.72
N ALA A 26 12.68 -1.31 -26.39
CA ALA A 26 11.76 -2.31 -25.89
C ALA A 26 12.24 -2.84 -24.52
N ARG A 27 11.31 -2.97 -23.56
CA ARG A 27 11.58 -3.25 -22.13
C ARG A 27 10.60 -4.34 -21.69
N ILE A 28 10.69 -5.01 -20.49
CA ILE A 28 9.53 -5.74 -19.92
C ILE A 28 8.33 -5.13 -20.56
N VAL A 29 7.47 -5.86 -21.23
CA VAL A 29 6.56 -5.21 -22.17
C VAL A 29 5.93 -3.98 -21.54
N GLY A 30 6.34 -2.78 -21.99
CA GLY A 30 5.89 -1.51 -21.42
C GLY A 30 6.56 -1.02 -20.13
N GLY A 31 7.50 -1.77 -19.52
CA GLY A 31 8.19 -1.37 -18.29
C GLY A 31 9.22 -0.24 -18.48
N ASP A 32 9.80 0.24 -17.40
CA ASP A 32 10.87 1.25 -17.33
C ASP A 32 12.17 0.67 -16.76
N PRO A 33 13.36 1.19 -17.10
CA PRO A 33 14.59 0.80 -16.43
C PRO A 33 14.48 1.07 -14.93
N ALA A 34 14.61 0.01 -14.13
CA ALA A 34 14.57 0.14 -12.69
C ALA A 34 15.67 1.09 -12.20
N PRO A 35 15.39 1.99 -11.24
CA PRO A 35 16.42 2.87 -10.69
C PRO A 35 17.60 2.09 -10.11
N VAL A 36 18.82 2.57 -10.35
CA VAL A 36 20.05 1.94 -9.86
C VAL A 36 20.03 1.85 -8.34
N ASP A 37 20.47 0.72 -7.80
CA ASP A 37 20.56 0.42 -6.36
C ASP A 37 19.21 0.42 -5.59
N ARG A 38 18.08 0.57 -6.27
CA ARG A 38 16.78 0.55 -5.63
C ARG A 38 16.42 -0.86 -5.11
N TRP A 39 16.79 -1.90 -5.86
CA TRP A 39 16.41 -3.28 -5.58
C TRP A 39 17.63 -4.19 -5.35
N PRO A 40 18.44 -3.99 -4.27
CA PRO A 40 19.70 -4.68 -4.06
C PRO A 40 19.55 -6.19 -3.81
N TRP A 41 18.34 -6.66 -3.57
CA TRP A 41 17.97 -8.06 -3.37
C TRP A 41 17.48 -8.75 -4.65
N MET A 42 17.26 -7.98 -5.73
CA MET A 42 16.89 -8.57 -7.01
C MET A 42 18.00 -9.48 -7.52
N THR A 43 17.64 -10.67 -7.97
CA THR A 43 18.57 -11.73 -8.28
C THR A 43 18.28 -12.30 -9.67
N GLN A 44 19.33 -12.50 -10.46
CA GLN A 44 19.29 -13.32 -11.67
C GLN A 44 19.65 -14.75 -11.31
N VAL A 45 18.94 -15.72 -11.88
CA VAL A 45 19.25 -17.14 -11.82
C VAL A 45 19.59 -17.62 -13.21
N VAL A 46 20.78 -18.14 -13.38
CA VAL A 46 21.25 -18.75 -14.63
C VAL A 46 21.42 -20.24 -14.42
N VAL A 47 20.67 -21.04 -15.18
CA VAL A 47 20.77 -22.49 -15.17
C VAL A 47 21.44 -22.93 -16.47
N ASN A 48 22.65 -23.46 -16.37
CA ASN A 48 23.37 -24.04 -17.50
C ASN A 48 22.80 -25.43 -17.78
N ASN A 49 22.39 -25.68 -19.01
CA ASN A 49 21.99 -27.02 -19.41
C ASN A 49 23.10 -27.65 -20.26
N PRO A 50 23.90 -28.56 -19.70
CA PRO A 50 25.01 -29.17 -20.44
C PRO A 50 24.56 -30.04 -21.62
N GLN A 51 23.28 -30.43 -21.68
CA GLN A 51 22.70 -31.24 -22.76
C GLN A 51 22.10 -30.38 -23.89
N LYS A 52 21.88 -29.09 -23.64
CA LYS A 52 21.40 -28.12 -24.63
C LYS A 52 22.42 -26.98 -24.69
N SER A 53 22.86 -26.61 -25.88
CA SER A 53 23.72 -25.43 -26.05
C SER A 53 22.94 -24.16 -25.70
N GLY A 54 22.89 -23.80 -24.41
CA GLY A 54 22.18 -22.64 -23.93
C GLY A 54 22.03 -22.60 -22.42
N PHE A 55 21.50 -21.50 -21.95
CA PHE A 55 21.16 -21.29 -20.55
C PHE A 55 19.70 -20.88 -20.43
N LEU A 56 19.10 -21.24 -19.30
CA LEU A 56 17.80 -20.71 -18.87
C LEU A 56 18.06 -19.51 -17.97
N LEU A 57 17.41 -18.39 -18.24
CA LEU A 57 17.40 -17.21 -17.38
C LEU A 57 16.09 -17.14 -16.61
N CYS A 58 16.20 -16.93 -15.30
CA CYS A 58 15.08 -16.65 -14.42
C CYS A 58 15.41 -15.47 -13.49
N GLY A 59 14.35 -14.84 -12.98
CA GLY A 59 14.43 -13.92 -11.85
C GLY A 59 14.38 -14.66 -10.52
N ALA A 60 14.73 -13.96 -9.45
CA ALA A 60 14.65 -14.43 -8.08
C ALA A 60 14.75 -13.24 -7.11
N SER A 61 14.57 -13.51 -5.82
CA SER A 61 14.77 -12.53 -4.75
C SER A 61 15.62 -13.12 -3.63
N GLN A 62 16.59 -12.38 -3.13
CA GLN A 62 17.27 -12.76 -1.89
C GLN A 62 16.30 -12.58 -0.72
N LEU A 63 16.15 -13.58 0.14
CA LEU A 63 15.30 -13.55 1.34
C LEU A 63 16.08 -13.46 2.65
N SER A 64 17.33 -13.86 2.63
CA SER A 64 18.22 -13.84 3.80
C SER A 64 19.68 -13.83 3.32
N PRO A 65 20.67 -13.76 4.22
CA PRO A 65 22.08 -13.78 3.82
C PRO A 65 22.48 -14.97 2.94
N ASP A 66 21.82 -16.13 3.08
CA ASP A 66 22.20 -17.40 2.43
C ASP A 66 21.05 -18.07 1.66
N TRP A 67 19.90 -17.41 1.52
CA TRP A 67 18.77 -17.97 0.80
C TRP A 67 18.20 -17.02 -0.26
N VAL A 68 17.90 -17.61 -1.42
CA VAL A 68 17.26 -16.96 -2.57
C VAL A 68 15.99 -17.74 -2.92
N ILE A 69 14.90 -17.04 -3.23
CA ILE A 69 13.61 -17.61 -3.64
C ILE A 69 13.39 -17.40 -5.14
N THR A 70 12.89 -18.42 -5.82
CA THR A 70 12.56 -18.39 -7.25
C THR A 70 11.41 -19.37 -7.55
N ALA A 71 10.98 -19.45 -8.82
CA ALA A 71 9.98 -20.43 -9.23
C ALA A 71 10.56 -21.86 -9.34
N ALA A 72 9.76 -22.85 -9.02
CA ALA A 72 10.16 -24.26 -9.12
C ALA A 72 10.46 -24.68 -10.57
N HIS A 73 9.68 -24.19 -11.52
CA HIS A 73 9.88 -24.53 -12.94
C HIS A 73 11.25 -24.05 -13.47
N CYS A 74 11.85 -23.02 -12.87
CA CYS A 74 13.21 -22.58 -13.18
C CYS A 74 14.26 -23.62 -12.80
N MET A 75 13.95 -24.47 -11.83
CA MET A 75 14.84 -25.50 -11.30
C MET A 75 14.53 -26.89 -11.85
N LYS A 76 13.77 -26.98 -12.94
CA LYS A 76 13.41 -28.24 -13.58
C LYS A 76 13.68 -28.17 -15.09
N ASP A 77 14.02 -29.30 -15.66
CA ASP A 77 14.06 -29.43 -17.12
C ASP A 77 12.65 -29.68 -17.71
N GLU A 78 12.56 -29.81 -19.03
CA GLU A 78 11.30 -30.03 -19.74
C GLU A 78 10.62 -31.37 -19.38
N THR A 79 11.36 -32.32 -18.77
CA THR A 79 10.83 -33.59 -18.30
C THR A 79 10.37 -33.55 -16.85
N GLY A 80 10.64 -32.43 -16.14
CA GLY A 80 10.34 -32.22 -14.74
C GLY A 80 11.47 -32.68 -13.80
N GLU A 81 12.63 -33.08 -14.33
CA GLU A 81 13.78 -33.46 -13.51
C GLU A 81 14.47 -32.22 -12.91
N PRO A 82 14.84 -32.25 -11.62
CA PRO A 82 15.50 -31.14 -10.97
C PRO A 82 16.86 -30.80 -11.56
N ALA A 83 17.17 -29.51 -11.63
CA ALA A 83 18.51 -29.02 -11.98
C ALA A 83 19.53 -29.45 -10.91
N ILE A 84 20.78 -29.67 -11.33
CA ILE A 84 21.90 -29.95 -10.43
C ILE A 84 22.44 -28.62 -9.91
N SER A 85 22.69 -28.50 -8.61
CA SER A 85 23.14 -27.24 -8.00
C SER A 85 24.43 -26.67 -8.61
N SER A 86 25.33 -27.53 -9.13
CA SER A 86 26.55 -27.10 -9.83
C SER A 86 26.28 -26.39 -11.15
N ASP A 87 25.12 -26.57 -11.74
CA ASP A 87 24.73 -25.96 -13.01
C ASP A 87 23.97 -24.64 -12.83
N VAL A 88 23.74 -24.24 -11.55
CA VAL A 88 22.99 -23.05 -11.20
C VAL A 88 23.91 -22.00 -10.59
N SER A 89 23.83 -20.80 -11.10
CA SER A 89 24.52 -19.62 -10.57
C SER A 89 23.52 -18.49 -10.32
N VAL A 90 23.73 -17.70 -9.28
CA VAL A 90 22.92 -16.54 -8.97
C VAL A 90 23.77 -15.27 -8.95
N PHE A 91 23.16 -14.17 -9.39
CA PHE A 91 23.78 -12.83 -9.44
C PHE A 91 22.84 -11.88 -8.70
N ILE A 92 23.30 -11.31 -7.59
CA ILE A 92 22.45 -10.55 -6.66
C ILE A 92 22.81 -9.06 -6.73
N GLY A 93 21.79 -8.21 -6.97
CA GLY A 93 21.89 -6.76 -6.98
C GLY A 93 22.49 -6.18 -8.27
N ASP A 94 22.66 -6.99 -9.29
CA ASP A 94 23.16 -6.52 -10.58
C ASP A 94 22.06 -5.81 -11.36
N GLN A 95 22.38 -4.62 -11.89
CA GLN A 95 21.49 -3.85 -12.74
C GLN A 95 21.47 -4.40 -14.17
N GLU A 96 22.61 -4.86 -14.67
CA GLU A 96 22.78 -5.36 -16.01
C GLU A 96 22.78 -6.89 -16.05
N ARG A 97 21.98 -7.47 -16.96
CA ARG A 97 21.89 -8.92 -17.16
C ARG A 97 23.25 -9.55 -17.54
N ASN A 98 24.04 -8.84 -18.31
CA ASN A 98 25.36 -9.30 -18.77
C ASN A 98 26.48 -8.71 -17.89
N SER A 99 26.18 -8.32 -16.66
CA SER A 99 27.17 -7.77 -15.74
C SER A 99 28.33 -8.74 -15.58
N PRO A 100 29.58 -8.28 -15.63
CA PRO A 100 30.74 -9.14 -15.40
C PRO A 100 30.91 -9.55 -13.93
N GLY A 101 29.86 -9.35 -13.09
CA GLY A 101 29.84 -9.79 -11.71
C GLY A 101 30.13 -11.30 -11.60
N GLN A 102 30.75 -11.67 -10.50
CA GLN A 102 31.04 -13.09 -10.25
C GLN A 102 29.76 -13.77 -9.73
N GLY A 103 29.20 -14.70 -10.50
CA GLY A 103 28.06 -15.49 -10.08
C GLY A 103 28.38 -16.28 -8.81
N LEU A 104 27.44 -16.31 -7.87
CA LEU A 104 27.53 -17.10 -6.66
C LEU A 104 27.05 -18.53 -6.95
N PRO A 105 27.81 -19.57 -6.53
CA PRO A 105 27.39 -20.94 -6.71
C PRO A 105 26.23 -21.28 -5.77
N VAL A 106 25.28 -22.06 -6.29
CA VAL A 106 24.19 -22.63 -5.50
C VAL A 106 24.70 -23.89 -4.79
N ARG A 107 24.51 -23.98 -3.49
CA ARG A 107 24.92 -25.11 -2.65
C ARG A 107 23.84 -26.17 -2.53
N GLN A 108 22.58 -25.75 -2.57
CA GLN A 108 21.42 -26.63 -2.44
C GLN A 108 20.23 -26.03 -3.19
N ILE A 109 19.44 -26.87 -3.79
CA ILE A 109 18.15 -26.53 -4.39
C ILE A 109 17.07 -27.29 -3.62
N LEU A 110 16.08 -26.57 -3.11
CA LEU A 110 14.88 -27.12 -2.51
C LEU A 110 13.69 -26.72 -3.36
N ILE A 111 12.98 -27.68 -3.92
CA ILE A 111 11.75 -27.47 -4.68
C ILE A 111 10.58 -27.83 -3.78
N HIS A 112 9.52 -27.01 -3.80
CA HIS A 112 8.33 -27.29 -3.00
C HIS A 112 7.79 -28.70 -3.30
N ARG A 113 7.60 -29.51 -2.24
CA ARG A 113 7.26 -30.94 -2.35
C ARG A 113 6.00 -31.23 -3.15
N ASP A 114 5.05 -30.30 -3.14
CA ASP A 114 3.76 -30.44 -3.82
C ASP A 114 3.76 -29.83 -5.23
N ASN A 115 4.87 -29.21 -5.66
CA ASN A 115 5.06 -28.84 -7.05
C ASN A 115 5.45 -30.08 -7.87
N ARG A 116 4.45 -30.78 -8.41
CA ARG A 116 4.62 -32.02 -9.15
C ARG A 116 4.75 -31.75 -10.66
N ASN A 117 5.76 -32.36 -11.25
CA ASN A 117 6.11 -32.19 -12.67
C ASN A 117 6.36 -30.70 -13.00
N LEU A 118 5.77 -30.21 -14.08
CA LEU A 118 5.77 -28.79 -14.48
C LEU A 118 4.47 -28.07 -14.06
N GLY A 119 3.87 -28.49 -12.93
CA GLY A 119 2.64 -27.90 -12.42
C GLY A 119 2.83 -26.43 -12.02
N LEU A 120 1.80 -25.64 -12.25
CA LEU A 120 1.77 -24.21 -11.91
C LEU A 120 1.36 -23.97 -10.45
N ASP A 121 0.91 -25.03 -9.76
CA ASP A 121 0.61 -24.98 -8.33
C ASP A 121 1.87 -25.05 -7.50
N ARG A 122 1.98 -24.16 -6.52
CA ARG A 122 3.13 -24.10 -5.61
C ARG A 122 4.46 -24.08 -6.36
N ASP A 123 4.51 -23.26 -7.38
CA ASP A 123 5.67 -23.08 -8.25
C ASP A 123 6.77 -22.28 -7.51
N LEU A 124 7.42 -22.94 -6.56
CA LEU A 124 8.27 -22.33 -5.55
C LEU A 124 9.53 -23.19 -5.31
N ALA A 125 10.71 -22.57 -5.36
CA ALA A 125 11.98 -23.15 -5.02
C ALA A 125 12.84 -22.21 -4.17
N LEU A 126 13.69 -22.79 -3.33
CA LEU A 126 14.69 -22.09 -2.54
C LEU A 126 16.09 -22.54 -2.95
N LEU A 127 16.98 -21.58 -3.10
CA LEU A 127 18.38 -21.79 -3.44
C LEU A 127 19.25 -21.37 -2.27
N ARG A 128 20.03 -22.30 -1.72
CA ARG A 128 21.05 -21.97 -0.72
C ARG A 128 22.32 -21.52 -1.39
N ILE A 129 22.85 -20.40 -0.96
CA ILE A 129 24.10 -19.81 -1.45
C ILE A 129 25.11 -19.68 -0.30
N ASP A 130 26.35 -19.31 -0.60
CA ASP A 130 27.27 -18.86 0.42
C ASP A 130 26.83 -17.51 0.97
N THR A 131 26.95 -17.33 2.28
CA THR A 131 26.48 -16.15 3.00
C THR A 131 26.99 -14.87 2.36
N ARG A 132 26.07 -13.99 1.98
CA ARG A 132 26.37 -12.66 1.46
C ARG A 132 25.77 -11.60 2.38
N SER A 133 26.58 -10.64 2.77
CA SER A 133 26.09 -9.49 3.54
C SER A 133 25.39 -8.52 2.60
N ASN A 134 24.10 -8.69 2.44
CA ASN A 134 23.21 -7.67 1.96
C ASN A 134 22.33 -7.26 3.14
N THR A 135 22.11 -5.98 3.33
CA THR A 135 21.37 -5.47 4.47
C THR A 135 19.89 -5.29 4.19
N ARG A 136 19.44 -5.48 2.94
CA ARG A 136 18.05 -5.29 2.54
C ARG A 136 17.57 -6.44 1.66
N TRP A 137 16.43 -6.99 2.01
CA TRP A 137 15.63 -7.94 1.23
C TRP A 137 14.13 -7.73 1.52
N PRO A 138 13.22 -8.16 0.63
CA PRO A 138 11.79 -7.98 0.83
C PRO A 138 11.28 -8.84 1.98
N SER A 139 10.22 -8.39 2.63
CA SER A 139 9.44 -9.22 3.56
C SER A 139 8.36 -9.96 2.77
N ILE A 140 8.12 -11.24 3.10
CA ILE A 140 6.98 -11.96 2.52
C ILE A 140 5.69 -11.40 3.13
N ILE A 141 4.68 -11.17 2.28
CA ILE A 141 3.38 -10.67 2.74
C ILE A 141 2.73 -11.67 3.70
N SER A 142 2.17 -11.17 4.80
CA SER A 142 1.43 -12.00 5.74
C SER A 142 0.06 -12.40 5.19
N GLU A 143 -0.57 -13.41 5.79
CA GLU A 143 -1.98 -13.76 5.52
C GLU A 143 -2.89 -12.53 5.67
N ASP A 144 -2.82 -11.86 6.84
CA ASP A 144 -3.63 -10.66 7.10
C ASP A 144 -3.34 -9.53 6.10
N GLY A 145 -2.07 -9.34 5.72
CA GLY A 145 -1.67 -8.36 4.71
C GLY A 145 -2.20 -8.71 3.32
N PHE A 146 -2.24 -10.00 2.99
CA PHE A 146 -2.81 -10.48 1.73
C PHE A 146 -4.35 -10.35 1.72
N ASP A 147 -5.03 -10.73 2.79
CA ASP A 147 -6.48 -10.56 2.94
C ASP A 147 -6.88 -9.07 2.85
N ASP A 148 -6.05 -8.18 3.39
CA ASP A 148 -6.24 -6.73 3.25
C ASP A 148 -6.09 -6.27 1.80
N LEU A 149 -5.08 -6.76 1.08
CA LEU A 149 -4.86 -6.50 -0.33
C LEU A 149 -6.05 -6.97 -1.17
N GLU A 150 -6.51 -8.23 -0.97
CA GLU A 150 -7.69 -8.79 -1.65
C GLU A 150 -8.94 -7.94 -1.42
N ARG A 151 -9.18 -7.54 -0.17
CA ARG A 151 -10.36 -6.77 0.22
C ARG A 151 -10.36 -5.37 -0.38
N ARG A 152 -9.22 -4.65 -0.35
CA ARG A 152 -9.09 -3.31 -0.92
C ARG A 152 -9.25 -3.34 -2.43
N SER A 153 -8.56 -4.25 -3.10
CA SER A 153 -8.61 -4.41 -4.55
C SER A 153 -9.98 -4.87 -5.07
N THR A 154 -10.76 -5.60 -4.26
CA THR A 154 -12.15 -5.96 -4.60
C THR A 154 -13.05 -4.74 -4.60
N ALA A 155 -12.77 -3.74 -3.75
CA ALA A 155 -13.57 -2.53 -3.65
C ALA A 155 -13.33 -1.55 -4.80
N GLU A 156 -12.08 -1.34 -5.23
CA GLU A 156 -11.70 -0.22 -6.12
C GLU A 156 -10.90 -0.64 -7.36
N LEU A 157 -10.29 -1.82 -7.42
CA LEU A 157 -9.45 -2.33 -8.52
C LEU A 157 -8.26 -1.40 -8.89
N ASP A 158 -7.69 -0.68 -7.93
CA ASP A 158 -6.63 0.31 -8.15
C ASP A 158 -5.37 0.07 -7.31
N GLU A 159 -5.27 -1.09 -6.65
CA GLU A 159 -4.06 -1.45 -5.91
C GLU A 159 -2.94 -1.84 -6.87
N SER A 160 -1.88 -1.05 -6.86
CA SER A 160 -0.72 -1.25 -7.72
C SER A 160 0.30 -2.19 -7.07
N VAL A 161 0.79 -3.14 -7.86
CA VAL A 161 1.90 -4.03 -7.53
C VAL A 161 3.01 -3.86 -8.55
N THR A 162 4.26 -4.12 -8.16
CA THR A 162 5.41 -3.97 -9.05
C THR A 162 6.06 -5.31 -9.33
N ALA A 163 6.32 -5.59 -10.60
CA ALA A 163 7.13 -6.73 -11.02
C ALA A 163 8.50 -6.28 -11.54
N LEU A 164 9.53 -7.11 -11.34
CA LEU A 164 10.90 -6.85 -11.76
C LEU A 164 11.44 -7.99 -12.60
N GLY A 165 12.26 -7.66 -13.59
CA GLY A 165 13.00 -8.68 -14.32
C GLY A 165 13.80 -8.18 -15.53
N TRP A 166 14.42 -9.13 -16.24
CA TRP A 166 15.19 -8.92 -17.47
C TRP A 166 14.59 -9.66 -18.66
N GLY A 167 13.30 -9.99 -18.57
CA GLY A 167 12.59 -10.78 -19.56
C GLY A 167 12.42 -10.13 -20.92
N ASP A 168 11.72 -10.84 -21.79
CA ASP A 168 11.43 -10.40 -23.17
C ASP A 168 10.61 -9.11 -23.13
N THR A 169 11.06 -8.20 -23.95
CA THR A 169 10.53 -6.85 -24.07
C THR A 169 9.43 -6.71 -25.12
N GLY A 170 8.83 -7.83 -25.53
CA GLY A 170 7.79 -7.90 -26.56
C GLY A 170 8.31 -7.98 -28.00
N ASN A 171 9.63 -8.06 -28.20
CA ASN A 171 10.27 -8.15 -29.50
C ASN A 171 11.10 -9.44 -29.71
N GLY A 172 11.00 -10.40 -28.80
CA GLY A 172 11.77 -11.63 -28.79
C GLY A 172 13.18 -11.49 -28.22
N SER A 173 13.50 -10.37 -27.54
CA SER A 173 14.81 -10.10 -26.96
C SER A 173 14.71 -9.79 -25.49
N LEU A 174 15.58 -10.41 -24.70
CA LEU A 174 15.70 -10.15 -23.26
C LEU A 174 16.31 -8.77 -23.00
N SER A 175 15.82 -8.06 -21.99
CA SER A 175 16.42 -6.80 -21.57
C SER A 175 17.83 -6.98 -21.02
N ASN A 176 18.73 -6.03 -21.30
CA ASN A 176 20.04 -6.00 -20.66
C ASN A 176 20.02 -5.28 -19.30
N LEU A 177 19.12 -4.30 -19.15
CA LEU A 177 18.93 -3.58 -17.90
C LEU A 177 17.74 -4.16 -17.14
N LEU A 178 17.84 -4.22 -15.81
CA LEU A 178 16.70 -4.55 -14.96
C LEU A 178 15.56 -3.58 -15.26
N GLN A 179 14.38 -4.12 -15.43
CA GLN A 179 13.15 -3.36 -15.67
C GLN A 179 12.24 -3.47 -14.48
N ASP A 180 11.43 -2.44 -14.23
CA ASP A 180 10.28 -2.50 -13.35
C ASP A 180 8.99 -2.17 -14.13
N VAL A 181 7.89 -2.74 -13.70
CA VAL A 181 6.57 -2.48 -14.25
C VAL A 181 5.55 -2.43 -13.13
N GLN A 182 4.70 -1.43 -13.16
CA GLN A 182 3.55 -1.35 -12.27
C GLN A 182 2.33 -1.97 -12.93
N LEU A 183 1.70 -2.88 -12.22
CA LEU A 183 0.52 -3.62 -12.68
C LEU A 183 -0.60 -3.46 -11.65
N ASP A 184 -1.84 -3.58 -12.09
CA ASP A 184 -2.99 -3.65 -11.20
C ASP A 184 -3.06 -5.06 -10.57
N TYR A 185 -3.15 -5.13 -9.24
CA TYR A 185 -3.43 -6.38 -8.56
C TYR A 185 -4.87 -6.81 -8.86
N ILE A 186 -5.05 -8.06 -9.27
CA ILE A 186 -6.37 -8.59 -9.62
C ILE A 186 -6.82 -9.61 -8.56
N PRO A 187 -7.89 -9.33 -7.81
CA PRO A 187 -8.43 -10.28 -6.83
C PRO A 187 -8.69 -11.64 -7.44
N GLN A 188 -8.46 -12.70 -6.67
CA GLN A 188 -8.50 -14.09 -7.17
C GLN A 188 -9.81 -14.46 -7.89
N GLN A 189 -10.95 -14.01 -7.37
CA GLN A 189 -12.23 -14.25 -8.04
C GLN A 189 -12.27 -13.59 -9.41
N ARG A 190 -11.85 -12.33 -9.50
CA ARG A 190 -11.83 -11.58 -10.75
C ARG A 190 -10.83 -12.16 -11.74
N CYS A 191 -9.69 -12.63 -11.24
CA CYS A 191 -8.71 -13.32 -12.07
C CYS A 191 -9.26 -14.58 -12.75
N ARG A 192 -10.02 -15.41 -12.03
CA ARG A 192 -10.69 -16.58 -12.60
C ARG A 192 -11.70 -16.23 -13.69
N GLU A 193 -12.33 -15.07 -13.59
CA GLU A 193 -13.27 -14.58 -14.61
C GLU A 193 -12.58 -14.05 -15.86
N LEU A 194 -11.43 -13.38 -15.70
CA LEU A 194 -10.68 -12.75 -16.79
C LEU A 194 -9.68 -13.68 -17.46
N SER A 195 -9.23 -14.72 -16.76
CA SER A 195 -8.23 -15.65 -17.26
C SER A 195 -8.87 -16.83 -17.98
N ASN A 196 -8.24 -17.24 -19.10
CA ASN A 196 -8.55 -18.52 -19.77
C ASN A 196 -7.77 -19.70 -19.15
N LEU A 197 -7.02 -19.46 -18.08
CA LEU A 197 -6.22 -20.46 -17.37
C LEU A 197 -6.93 -20.90 -16.09
N THR A 198 -6.59 -22.09 -15.59
CA THR A 198 -7.10 -22.55 -14.29
C THR A 198 -6.34 -21.84 -13.18
N ILE A 199 -6.99 -20.92 -12.50
CA ILE A 199 -6.43 -20.16 -11.37
C ILE A 199 -6.83 -20.85 -10.06
N THR A 200 -5.86 -21.40 -9.38
CA THR A 200 -6.00 -22.04 -8.07
C THR A 200 -5.80 -21.01 -6.94
N ASN A 201 -6.01 -21.43 -5.70
CA ASN A 201 -5.72 -20.59 -4.53
C ASN A 201 -4.20 -20.34 -4.32
N PHE A 202 -3.36 -21.10 -5.01
CA PHE A 202 -1.89 -20.97 -4.94
C PHE A 202 -1.31 -19.99 -5.95
N ALA A 203 -2.16 -19.25 -6.65
CA ALA A 203 -1.78 -18.22 -7.60
C ALA A 203 -2.41 -16.88 -7.24
N VAL A 204 -1.65 -15.83 -7.42
CA VAL A 204 -2.11 -14.44 -7.45
C VAL A 204 -2.00 -13.89 -8.85
N CYS A 205 -2.72 -12.86 -9.17
CA CYS A 205 -2.80 -12.31 -10.52
C CYS A 205 -2.52 -10.81 -10.54
N ALA A 206 -1.88 -10.38 -11.63
CA ALA A 206 -1.75 -8.97 -11.96
C ALA A 206 -1.82 -8.75 -13.47
N ALA A 207 -2.27 -7.58 -13.89
CA ALA A 207 -2.30 -7.13 -15.28
C ALA A 207 -2.38 -5.62 -15.36
N GLU A 208 -2.10 -5.05 -16.51
CA GLU A 208 -2.45 -3.66 -16.83
C GLU A 208 -3.93 -3.59 -17.24
N LEU A 209 -4.77 -3.01 -16.39
CA LEU A 209 -6.22 -2.87 -16.65
C LEU A 209 -6.56 -1.57 -17.38
N ASN A 210 -5.70 -0.55 -17.28
CA ASN A 210 -5.93 0.78 -17.80
C ASN A 210 -4.76 1.27 -18.69
N PRO A 211 -4.47 0.57 -19.80
CA PRO A 211 -3.26 0.82 -20.59
C PRO A 211 -3.21 2.24 -21.12
N VAL A 212 -2.11 2.94 -20.88
CA VAL A 212 -1.87 4.27 -21.43
C VAL A 212 -1.57 4.14 -22.93
N ASN A 213 -2.32 4.86 -23.75
CA ASN A 213 -2.21 4.83 -25.22
C ASN A 213 -2.41 3.42 -25.86
N GLY A 214 -3.12 2.52 -25.17
CA GLY A 214 -3.39 1.17 -25.67
C GLY A 214 -2.19 0.21 -25.60
N ASN A 215 -1.12 0.59 -24.90
CA ASN A 215 0.03 -0.26 -24.67
C ASN A 215 -0.15 -0.98 -23.34
N ASN A 216 -0.44 -2.28 -23.40
CA ASN A 216 -0.48 -3.13 -22.21
C ASN A 216 0.93 -3.36 -21.67
N GLN A 217 1.03 -3.46 -20.37
CA GLN A 217 2.25 -3.82 -19.63
C GLN A 217 2.10 -5.23 -19.07
N ASP A 218 3.21 -5.98 -19.00
CA ASP A 218 3.20 -7.34 -18.45
C ASP A 218 4.61 -7.87 -18.20
N THR A 219 4.71 -8.91 -17.36
CA THR A 219 5.87 -9.81 -17.29
C THR A 219 5.89 -10.77 -18.49
N CYS A 220 7.07 -11.23 -18.90
CA CYS A 220 7.23 -12.08 -20.06
C CYS A 220 8.28 -13.16 -19.85
N PHE A 221 8.66 -13.89 -20.92
CA PHE A 221 9.68 -14.94 -20.90
C PHE A 221 11.02 -14.40 -20.38
N GLY A 222 11.57 -15.03 -19.35
CA GLY A 222 12.79 -14.61 -18.67
C GLY A 222 12.56 -13.87 -17.35
N ASP A 223 11.32 -13.41 -17.06
CA ASP A 223 10.93 -12.85 -15.77
C ASP A 223 10.50 -13.93 -14.76
N SER A 224 10.35 -15.17 -15.20
CA SER A 224 10.00 -16.35 -14.39
C SER A 224 10.80 -16.39 -13.07
N GLY A 225 10.13 -16.60 -11.94
CA GLY A 225 10.73 -16.60 -10.60
C GLY A 225 11.07 -15.23 -10.04
N GLY A 226 10.97 -14.16 -10.86
CA GLY A 226 11.11 -12.79 -10.43
C GLY A 226 9.97 -12.35 -9.49
N PRO A 227 10.18 -11.30 -8.70
CA PRO A 227 9.24 -10.87 -7.68
C PRO A 227 8.05 -10.11 -8.23
N LEU A 228 6.89 -10.33 -7.60
CA LEU A 228 5.76 -9.40 -7.57
C LEU A 228 5.67 -8.85 -6.16
N PHE A 229 5.71 -7.54 -5.98
CA PHE A 229 5.69 -6.95 -4.66
C PHE A 229 4.74 -5.76 -4.53
N LEU A 230 4.28 -5.54 -3.28
CA LEU A 230 3.43 -4.43 -2.86
C LEU A 230 4.25 -3.41 -2.07
N GLY A 231 3.99 -2.14 -2.32
CA GLY A 231 4.64 -1.04 -1.62
C GLY A 231 5.98 -0.65 -2.23
N GLU A 232 6.60 0.36 -1.64
CA GLU A 232 7.80 0.99 -2.17
C GLU A 232 9.04 0.73 -1.28
N ASP A 233 10.21 1.09 -1.83
CA ASP A 233 11.45 1.15 -1.05
C ASP A 233 11.26 1.97 0.25
N PRO A 234 11.87 1.59 1.41
CA PRO A 234 12.95 0.61 1.52
C PRO A 234 12.54 -0.84 1.82
N GLU A 235 11.29 -1.14 2.11
CA GLU A 235 10.87 -2.45 2.59
C GLU A 235 9.57 -2.92 1.90
N PRO A 236 9.63 -3.36 0.63
CA PRO A 236 8.46 -3.88 -0.07
C PRO A 236 8.02 -5.24 0.47
N TRP A 237 6.76 -5.58 0.28
CA TRP A 237 6.24 -6.90 0.57
C TRP A 237 6.24 -7.77 -0.67
N LEU A 238 6.93 -8.89 -0.62
CA LEU A 238 6.91 -9.91 -1.65
C LEU A 238 5.55 -10.65 -1.59
N VAL A 239 4.74 -10.44 -2.61
CA VAL A 239 3.38 -10.99 -2.73
C VAL A 239 3.39 -12.32 -3.49
N GLY A 240 4.21 -12.39 -4.55
CA GLY A 240 4.29 -13.55 -5.41
C GLY A 240 5.56 -13.64 -6.24
N LEU A 241 5.70 -14.73 -6.97
CA LEU A 241 6.79 -14.98 -7.92
C LEU A 241 6.21 -15.19 -9.31
N THR A 242 6.76 -14.55 -10.32
CA THR A 242 6.34 -14.74 -11.72
C THR A 242 6.37 -16.21 -12.10
N SER A 243 5.23 -16.76 -12.49
CA SER A 243 5.08 -18.21 -12.72
C SER A 243 4.54 -18.54 -14.11
N PHE A 244 3.40 -17.99 -14.51
CA PHE A 244 2.78 -18.33 -15.77
C PHE A 244 1.99 -17.18 -16.38
N GLY A 245 1.78 -17.25 -17.69
CA GLY A 245 0.98 -16.31 -18.46
C GLY A 245 0.57 -16.91 -19.80
N LEU A 246 -0.01 -16.09 -20.65
CA LEU A 246 -0.29 -16.48 -22.02
C LEU A 246 1.02 -16.53 -22.85
N ARG A 247 1.01 -17.28 -23.95
CA ARG A 247 2.18 -17.37 -24.86
C ARG A 247 2.57 -16.02 -25.47
N THR A 248 1.61 -15.12 -25.61
CA THR A 248 1.84 -13.73 -26.02
C THR A 248 1.66 -12.86 -24.78
N CYS A 249 2.70 -12.14 -24.38
CA CYS A 249 2.67 -11.25 -23.23
C CYS A 249 1.92 -9.95 -23.55
N ALA A 250 1.51 -9.21 -22.53
CA ALA A 250 0.87 -7.89 -22.64
C ALA A 250 -0.41 -7.89 -23.51
N THR A 251 -1.22 -8.92 -23.39
CA THR A 251 -2.51 -9.01 -24.08
C THR A 251 -3.66 -8.35 -23.33
N GLY A 252 -3.41 -7.83 -22.11
CA GLY A 252 -4.42 -7.37 -21.17
C GLY A 252 -5.08 -8.49 -20.36
N ALA A 253 -4.71 -9.76 -20.63
CA ALA A 253 -5.12 -10.88 -19.80
C ALA A 253 -4.19 -10.98 -18.57
N PRO A 254 -4.71 -11.38 -17.40
CA PRO A 254 -3.90 -11.51 -16.19
C PRO A 254 -2.78 -12.53 -16.33
N SER A 255 -1.58 -12.16 -15.89
CA SER A 255 -0.46 -13.07 -15.62
C SER A 255 -0.56 -13.63 -14.21
N GLY A 256 -0.07 -14.86 -14.02
CA GLY A 256 -0.13 -15.62 -12.77
C GLY A 256 1.21 -15.65 -12.05
N TYR A 257 1.14 -15.46 -10.75
CA TYR A 257 2.28 -15.47 -9.84
C TYR A 257 2.05 -16.49 -8.74
N THR A 258 3.10 -17.15 -8.27
CA THR A 258 3.00 -18.07 -7.13
C THR A 258 2.62 -17.30 -5.86
N HIS A 259 1.55 -17.70 -5.20
CA HIS A 259 1.06 -17.08 -3.96
C HIS A 259 1.93 -17.54 -2.76
N LEU A 260 2.63 -16.61 -2.12
CA LEU A 260 3.59 -16.96 -1.06
C LEU A 260 2.99 -17.09 0.34
N SER A 261 1.76 -16.67 0.54
CA SER A 261 1.04 -16.75 1.83
C SER A 261 -0.25 -17.55 1.77
N ALA A 262 -0.45 -18.37 0.71
CA ALA A 262 -1.71 -19.07 0.46
C ALA A 262 -2.14 -20.01 1.57
N GLU A 263 -1.19 -20.70 2.17
CA GLU A 263 -1.47 -21.67 3.23
C GLU A 263 -0.24 -21.88 4.15
N THR A 264 -0.48 -22.60 5.22
CA THR A 264 0.57 -23.05 6.13
C THR A 264 1.70 -23.81 5.41
N ALA A 265 1.38 -24.54 4.32
CA ALA A 265 2.36 -25.35 3.58
C ALA A 265 3.46 -24.52 2.91
N GLU A 266 3.17 -23.32 2.39
CA GLU A 266 4.18 -22.42 1.83
C GLU A 266 5.08 -21.88 2.92
N ARG A 267 4.51 -21.53 4.06
CA ARG A 267 5.28 -21.09 5.24
C ARG A 267 6.12 -22.21 5.81
N GLU A 268 5.57 -23.41 5.97
CA GLU A 268 6.32 -24.60 6.40
C GLU A 268 7.48 -24.91 5.44
N PHE A 269 7.28 -24.76 4.14
CA PHE A 269 8.36 -24.94 3.18
C PHE A 269 9.49 -23.92 3.38
N LEU A 270 9.14 -22.66 3.63
CA LEU A 270 10.12 -21.59 3.86
C LEU A 270 10.87 -21.79 5.21
N THR A 271 10.17 -22.23 6.26
CA THR A 271 10.73 -22.37 7.61
C THR A 271 11.35 -23.73 7.87
N ASP A 272 10.64 -24.81 7.57
CA ASP A 272 10.98 -26.16 8.01
C ASP A 272 11.79 -26.95 6.99
N SER A 273 11.32 -26.99 5.73
CA SER A 273 12.01 -27.79 4.70
C SER A 273 13.36 -27.21 4.32
N ALA A 274 13.50 -25.90 4.40
CA ALA A 274 14.75 -25.20 4.12
C ALA A 274 15.64 -25.05 5.37
N GLY A 275 15.14 -25.35 6.56
CA GLY A 275 15.86 -25.11 7.81
C GLY A 275 16.19 -23.62 8.01
N ILE A 276 15.42 -22.73 7.42
CA ILE A 276 15.57 -21.29 7.57
C ILE A 276 14.95 -20.94 8.93
N PRO A 277 15.72 -20.50 9.92
CA PRO A 277 15.20 -20.16 11.24
C PRO A 277 14.49 -18.80 11.19
N LEU A 278 13.54 -18.65 10.29
CA LEU A 278 12.74 -17.45 10.16
C LEU A 278 11.81 -17.32 11.36
N VAL A 279 11.83 -16.17 11.97
CA VAL A 279 10.93 -15.81 13.06
C VAL A 279 10.01 -14.67 12.61
N ASP A 280 8.98 -14.42 13.39
CA ASP A 280 8.06 -13.32 13.18
C ASP A 280 7.81 -12.63 14.51
N LEU A 281 8.43 -11.47 14.67
CA LEU A 281 8.26 -10.64 15.86
C LEU A 281 7.26 -9.53 15.59
N LEU A 282 6.16 -9.56 16.31
CA LEU A 282 5.08 -8.60 16.19
C LEU A 282 4.93 -7.81 17.48
N PRO A 283 5.39 -6.56 17.55
CA PRO A 283 4.94 -5.65 18.58
C PRO A 283 3.50 -5.21 18.26
N GLU A 284 2.59 -5.39 19.21
CA GLU A 284 1.18 -5.06 19.01
C GLU A 284 0.61 -4.37 20.27
N TRP A 285 -0.48 -3.64 20.07
CA TRP A 285 -1.24 -3.10 21.18
C TRP A 285 -2.22 -4.17 21.68
N PRO A 286 -2.28 -4.46 23.01
CA PRO A 286 -3.20 -5.47 23.54
C PRO A 286 -4.67 -5.18 23.24
N THR A 287 -5.00 -3.90 23.07
CA THR A 287 -6.28 -3.38 22.59
C THR A 287 -5.99 -2.25 21.61
N PRO A 288 -6.81 -2.04 20.56
CA PRO A 288 -6.62 -0.91 19.67
C PRO A 288 -6.48 0.38 20.50
N PRO A 289 -5.36 1.10 20.39
CA PRO A 289 -5.17 2.33 21.14
C PRO A 289 -6.05 3.44 20.57
N PRO A 290 -6.36 4.48 21.33
CA PRO A 290 -6.93 5.70 20.77
C PRO A 290 -5.97 6.28 19.73
N GLN A 291 -6.49 7.05 18.77
CA GLN A 291 -5.66 7.67 17.74
C GLN A 291 -4.52 8.50 18.35
N HIS A 292 -4.81 9.22 19.44
CA HIS A 292 -3.84 9.98 20.24
C HIS A 292 -4.09 9.74 21.74
N PHE A 293 -3.02 9.70 22.52
CA PHE A 293 -3.09 9.84 23.97
C PHE A 293 -2.87 11.29 24.36
N TYR A 294 -3.65 11.81 25.30
CA TYR A 294 -3.57 13.20 25.77
C TYR A 294 -3.19 13.27 27.24
N GLN A 295 -2.20 14.07 27.55
CA GLN A 295 -1.72 14.37 28.87
C GLN A 295 -1.49 15.88 29.02
N PRO A 296 -1.59 16.45 30.24
CA PRO A 296 -1.17 17.83 30.46
C PRO A 296 0.34 17.96 30.26
N PRO A 297 0.85 19.17 29.94
CA PRO A 297 2.29 19.42 29.88
C PRO A 297 2.99 19.00 31.18
N GLY A 298 4.11 18.28 31.07
CA GLY A 298 4.82 17.70 32.23
C GLY A 298 4.18 16.42 32.77
N GLY A 299 3.10 15.93 32.17
CA GLY A 299 2.52 14.63 32.52
C GLY A 299 3.30 13.47 31.96
N SER A 300 2.90 12.25 32.33
CA SER A 300 3.48 10.99 31.85
C SER A 300 2.41 10.11 31.23
N GLN A 301 2.74 9.44 30.11
CA GLN A 301 1.91 8.44 29.44
C GLN A 301 2.60 7.09 29.45
N THR A 302 1.97 6.09 30.03
CA THR A 302 2.41 4.70 29.88
C THR A 302 1.76 4.08 28.65
N LEU A 303 2.58 3.50 27.78
CA LEU A 303 2.20 2.72 26.61
C LEU A 303 2.50 1.26 26.91
N THR A 304 1.48 0.45 27.12
CA THR A 304 1.60 -1.00 27.32
C THR A 304 1.49 -1.67 25.98
N LEU A 305 2.49 -2.46 25.60
CA LEU A 305 2.49 -3.24 24.36
C LEU A 305 2.78 -4.70 24.63
N THR A 306 2.38 -5.56 23.72
CA THR A 306 2.71 -6.97 23.70
C THR A 306 3.71 -7.22 22.58
N LEU A 307 4.85 -7.84 22.89
CA LEU A 307 5.73 -8.42 21.89
C LEU A 307 5.37 -9.87 21.73
N LYS A 308 4.92 -10.25 20.54
CA LYS A 308 4.49 -11.60 20.17
C LYS A 308 5.52 -12.23 19.24
N ASN A 309 5.79 -13.49 19.42
CA ASN A 309 6.40 -14.34 18.41
C ASN A 309 5.27 -15.04 17.64
N ASP A 310 4.98 -14.55 16.44
CA ASP A 310 3.89 -15.09 15.59
C ASP A 310 4.32 -16.32 14.79
N SER A 311 5.60 -16.72 14.86
CA SER A 311 6.07 -17.99 14.30
C SER A 311 5.39 -19.16 15.02
N LYS A 312 4.98 -20.18 14.26
CA LYS A 312 4.30 -21.36 14.82
C LYS A 312 5.26 -22.37 15.42
N GLU A 313 6.52 -22.39 15.00
CA GLU A 313 7.47 -23.45 15.33
C GLU A 313 8.80 -22.94 15.87
N ASN A 314 9.21 -21.74 15.48
CA ASN A 314 10.53 -21.23 15.83
C ASN A 314 10.51 -20.38 17.11
N THR A 315 11.44 -20.67 18.01
CA THR A 315 11.68 -19.86 19.21
C THR A 315 12.53 -18.64 18.85
N VAL A 316 12.06 -17.46 19.19
CA VAL A 316 12.84 -16.22 19.10
C VAL A 316 13.85 -16.17 20.25
N THR A 317 15.10 -15.92 19.94
CA THR A 317 16.16 -15.72 20.94
C THR A 317 16.60 -14.26 21.00
N ASN A 318 16.80 -13.77 22.21
CA ASN A 318 17.18 -12.38 22.49
C ASN A 318 16.28 -11.34 21.80
N PRO A 319 14.94 -11.39 21.96
CA PRO A 319 14.06 -10.37 21.44
C PRO A 319 14.41 -9.01 22.06
N ILE A 320 14.48 -7.98 21.24
CA ILE A 320 14.83 -6.62 21.66
C ILE A 320 13.75 -5.67 21.16
N LEU A 321 13.21 -4.88 22.07
CA LEU A 321 12.38 -3.72 21.76
C LEU A 321 13.25 -2.46 21.78
N GLY A 322 13.07 -1.63 20.76
CA GLY A 322 13.65 -0.28 20.70
C GLY A 322 12.56 0.76 20.54
N PHE A 323 12.78 1.98 20.96
CA PHE A 323 11.89 3.09 20.63
C PHE A 323 12.66 4.31 20.14
N SER A 324 11.97 5.14 19.38
CA SER A 324 12.43 6.48 19.00
C SER A 324 11.29 7.47 19.15
N LEU A 325 11.65 8.70 19.50
CA LEU A 325 10.73 9.82 19.61
C LEU A 325 11.00 10.81 18.48
N THR A 326 9.94 11.21 17.78
CA THR A 326 10.00 12.25 16.77
C THR A 326 8.91 13.29 17.01
N GLY A 327 9.08 14.51 16.50
CA GLY A 327 8.22 15.64 16.80
C GLY A 327 8.96 16.67 17.66
N ASN A 328 8.30 17.23 18.67
CA ASN A 328 8.94 18.19 19.55
C ASN A 328 9.96 17.50 20.47
N THR A 329 11.20 17.97 20.49
CA THR A 329 12.39 17.28 21.02
C THR A 329 12.54 17.28 22.55
N PHE A 330 11.56 17.75 23.30
CA PHE A 330 11.66 17.89 24.76
C PHE A 330 11.04 16.75 25.58
N ALA A 331 10.36 15.80 24.92
CA ALA A 331 9.87 14.61 25.60
C ALA A 331 11.00 13.61 25.82
N SER A 332 10.94 12.89 26.91
CA SER A 332 11.81 11.75 27.21
C SER A 332 11.02 10.47 27.29
N GLY A 333 11.69 9.32 27.27
CA GLY A 333 11.02 8.04 27.43
C GLY A 333 11.93 6.99 28.03
N GLY A 334 11.32 5.96 28.61
CA GLY A 334 12.04 4.86 29.21
C GLY A 334 11.21 3.60 29.38
N TRP A 335 11.85 2.44 29.21
CA TRP A 335 11.23 1.14 29.46
C TRP A 335 11.05 0.93 30.97
N SER A 336 9.87 0.54 31.38
CA SER A 336 9.54 0.22 32.79
C SER A 336 9.47 -1.30 32.97
N GLY A 337 10.14 -1.84 33.98
CA GLY A 337 10.09 -3.27 34.30
C GLY A 337 10.76 -4.17 33.27
N CYS A 338 11.68 -3.65 32.47
CA CYS A 338 12.38 -4.42 31.45
C CYS A 338 13.26 -5.53 32.06
N GLY A 339 13.13 -6.77 31.61
CA GLY A 339 13.91 -7.92 32.08
C GLY A 339 15.42 -7.78 31.87
N GLY A 340 15.85 -7.00 30.88
CA GLY A 340 17.25 -6.64 30.62
C GLY A 340 17.37 -5.31 29.90
N LEU A 341 17.65 -4.22 30.64
CA LEU A 341 17.94 -2.93 30.04
C LEU A 341 19.25 -2.99 29.26
N LEU A 342 19.20 -2.54 28.02
CA LEU A 342 20.36 -2.37 27.15
C LEU A 342 20.70 -0.88 27.04
N SER A 343 21.89 -0.55 26.54
CA SER A 343 22.27 0.84 26.34
C SER A 343 21.31 1.56 25.37
N GLY A 344 20.98 2.81 25.68
CA GLY A 344 20.05 3.63 24.89
C GLY A 344 18.59 3.25 25.10
N ASN A 345 17.77 3.40 24.06
CA ASN A 345 16.32 3.22 24.09
C ASN A 345 15.91 1.74 23.87
N ARG A 346 16.71 0.78 24.32
CA ARG A 346 16.53 -0.65 24.02
C ARG A 346 16.26 -1.46 25.28
N CYS A 347 15.34 -2.41 25.14
CA CYS A 347 14.90 -3.34 26.19
C CYS A 347 14.94 -4.79 25.65
N ARG A 348 15.43 -5.72 26.46
CA ARG A 348 15.23 -7.15 26.26
C ARG A 348 14.13 -7.63 27.22
N PRO A 349 12.87 -7.75 26.78
CA PRO A 349 11.76 -8.07 27.67
C PRO A 349 11.82 -9.54 28.16
N ALA A 350 12.45 -10.44 27.40
CA ALA A 350 12.65 -11.84 27.75
C ALA A 350 13.97 -12.36 27.15
N ALA A 351 14.50 -13.47 27.67
CA ALA A 351 15.66 -14.14 27.08
C ALA A 351 15.29 -14.84 25.77
N SER A 352 14.08 -15.37 25.67
CA SER A 352 13.50 -16.00 24.49
C SER A 352 11.98 -15.94 24.53
N LEU A 353 11.36 -16.06 23.36
CA LEU A 353 9.91 -16.25 23.20
C LEU A 353 9.68 -17.54 22.43
N ALA A 354 9.00 -18.48 23.04
CA ALA A 354 8.57 -19.70 22.36
C ALA A 354 7.68 -19.38 21.15
N ALA A 355 7.53 -20.33 20.26
CA ALA A 355 6.57 -20.24 19.16
C ALA A 355 5.18 -19.87 19.70
N SER A 356 4.51 -18.92 19.06
CA SER A 356 3.23 -18.36 19.49
C SER A 356 3.24 -17.74 20.92
N GLY A 357 4.41 -17.55 21.50
CA GLY A 357 4.57 -16.93 22.83
C GLY A 357 4.57 -15.41 22.76
N SER A 358 4.26 -14.77 23.89
CA SER A 358 4.28 -13.32 24.00
C SER A 358 4.76 -12.81 25.34
N VAL A 359 5.16 -11.55 25.38
CA VAL A 359 5.52 -10.84 26.61
C VAL A 359 5.00 -9.41 26.55
N THR A 360 4.44 -8.94 27.65
CA THR A 360 3.96 -7.55 27.78
C THR A 360 5.06 -6.66 28.33
N GLN A 361 5.18 -5.46 27.80
CA GLN A 361 6.20 -4.49 28.19
C GLN A 361 5.62 -3.07 28.24
N ASP A 362 5.99 -2.30 29.25
CA ASP A 362 5.59 -0.90 29.40
C ASP A 362 6.71 0.04 28.95
N LEU A 363 6.30 1.06 28.19
CA LEU A 363 7.11 2.20 27.81
C LEU A 363 6.48 3.46 28.37
N VAL A 364 7.18 4.19 29.22
CA VAL A 364 6.73 5.47 29.78
C VAL A 364 7.28 6.60 28.96
N ILE A 365 6.43 7.53 28.54
CA ILE A 365 6.79 8.76 27.83
C ILE A 365 6.45 9.93 28.71
N ASP A 366 7.44 10.76 29.02
CA ASP A 366 7.32 11.94 29.90
C ASP A 366 7.38 13.20 29.03
N GLY A 367 6.37 14.05 29.19
CA GLY A 367 6.31 15.38 28.58
C GLY A 367 7.09 16.43 29.39
N ASN A 368 7.55 17.47 28.72
CA ASN A 368 8.14 18.64 29.39
C ASN A 368 7.03 19.62 29.83
N SER A 369 7.20 20.24 30.99
CA SER A 369 6.22 21.17 31.59
C SER A 369 6.13 22.54 30.89
N GLY A 370 7.01 22.84 29.92
CA GLY A 370 7.19 24.20 29.38
C GLY A 370 6.46 24.53 28.09
N ALA A 371 5.92 23.55 27.37
CA ALA A 371 5.30 23.79 26.06
C ALA A 371 4.38 22.65 25.64
N ASP A 372 3.44 22.94 24.73
CA ASP A 372 2.64 21.93 24.03
C ASP A 372 3.54 21.07 23.15
N GLN A 373 3.34 19.76 23.19
CA GLN A 373 4.16 18.79 22.49
C GLN A 373 3.30 17.72 21.82
N VAL A 374 3.56 17.45 20.55
CA VAL A 374 3.06 16.28 19.84
C VAL A 374 4.23 15.36 19.56
N VAL A 375 4.22 14.19 20.19
CA VAL A 375 5.31 13.22 20.13
C VAL A 375 4.81 11.98 19.40
N THR A 376 5.48 11.61 18.31
CA THR A 376 5.30 10.31 17.67
C THR A 376 6.31 9.34 18.26
N VAL A 377 5.80 8.31 18.91
CA VAL A 377 6.56 7.20 19.48
C VAL A 377 6.58 6.09 18.44
N ALA A 378 7.74 5.72 17.94
CA ALA A 378 7.91 4.57 17.08
C ALA A 378 8.62 3.46 17.87
N ILE A 379 8.01 2.29 17.94
CA ILE A 379 8.53 1.11 18.62
C ILE A 379 8.90 0.08 17.57
N SER A 380 10.08 -0.52 17.70
CA SER A 380 10.58 -1.56 16.81
C SER A 380 10.99 -2.80 17.58
N ALA A 381 10.84 -3.98 16.97
CA ALA A 381 11.30 -5.25 17.49
C ALA A 381 12.41 -5.84 16.63
N THR A 382 13.38 -6.49 17.24
CA THR A 382 14.46 -7.24 16.57
C THR A 382 14.81 -8.50 17.37
N ALA A 383 15.45 -9.46 16.72
CA ALA A 383 15.96 -10.69 17.35
C ALA A 383 17.35 -11.06 16.80
N ASN A 384 17.91 -12.15 17.29
CA ASN A 384 19.12 -12.74 16.72
C ASN A 384 18.84 -13.47 15.40
N GLN A 385 17.62 -13.97 15.23
CA GLN A 385 17.18 -14.65 14.00
C GLN A 385 16.66 -13.62 13.00
N ASP A 386 16.67 -13.98 11.72
CA ASP A 386 16.06 -13.21 10.66
C ASP A 386 14.53 -13.26 10.78
N ASP A 387 13.93 -12.09 10.73
CA ASP A 387 12.49 -11.92 10.72
C ASP A 387 11.99 -11.81 9.28
N TYR A 388 11.08 -12.69 8.90
CA TYR A 388 10.57 -12.73 7.52
C TYR A 388 9.47 -11.71 7.24
N ARG A 389 8.96 -11.03 8.30
CA ARG A 389 7.93 -9.98 8.21
C ARG A 389 8.40 -8.66 8.81
N ARG A 390 9.58 -8.22 8.50
CA ARG A 390 10.21 -7.03 9.11
C ARG A 390 9.31 -5.79 9.19
N ARG A 391 8.33 -5.67 8.30
CA ARG A 391 7.44 -4.51 8.26
C ARG A 391 6.46 -4.47 9.43
N ASN A 392 6.06 -5.61 9.97
CA ASN A 392 5.21 -5.71 11.14
C ASN A 392 5.97 -5.54 12.47
N ASN A 393 7.31 -5.49 12.41
CA ASN A 393 8.16 -5.29 13.59
C ASN A 393 8.12 -3.87 14.13
N ARG A 394 7.29 -3.01 13.58
CA ARG A 394 7.22 -1.61 13.97
C ARG A 394 5.78 -1.15 14.15
N ILE A 395 5.52 -0.52 15.28
CA ILE A 395 4.26 0.19 15.56
C ILE A 395 4.55 1.63 15.93
N THR A 396 3.56 2.49 15.72
CA THR A 396 3.67 3.90 16.05
C THR A 396 2.45 4.36 16.85
N GLN A 397 2.67 5.33 17.74
CA GLN A 397 1.61 5.96 18.52
C GLN A 397 1.93 7.44 18.75
N LYS A 398 0.90 8.28 18.68
CA LYS A 398 1.03 9.69 19.04
C LYS A 398 0.63 9.92 20.51
N VAL A 399 1.45 10.69 21.21
CA VAL A 399 1.20 11.20 22.56
C VAL A 399 1.25 12.72 22.51
N VAL A 400 0.21 13.34 23.00
CA VAL A 400 0.03 14.79 23.01
C VAL A 400 0.10 15.28 24.44
N PHE A 401 1.03 16.17 24.73
CA PHE A 401 1.14 16.88 25.99
C PHE A 401 0.72 18.34 25.77
N SER A 402 -0.53 18.67 26.07
CA SER A 402 -1.09 19.99 25.80
C SER A 402 -2.22 20.37 26.74
N ASN A 403 -2.38 21.65 26.98
CA ASN A 403 -3.55 22.25 27.61
C ASN A 403 -4.59 22.75 26.59
N GLN A 404 -4.28 22.63 25.29
CA GLN A 404 -5.18 23.04 24.20
C GLN A 404 -6.10 21.90 23.76
N PRO A 405 -7.30 22.21 23.26
CA PRO A 405 -8.11 21.22 22.57
C PRO A 405 -7.41 20.74 21.29
N ASP A 406 -7.89 19.66 20.72
CA ASP A 406 -7.44 19.11 19.45
C ASP A 406 -8.64 19.07 18.50
N LEU A 407 -8.73 20.05 17.62
CA LEU A 407 -9.86 20.25 16.73
C LEU A 407 -9.63 19.56 15.38
N THR A 408 -10.61 18.80 14.95
CA THR A 408 -10.66 18.28 13.57
C THR A 408 -11.95 18.68 12.90
N LEU A 409 -11.90 18.84 11.58
CA LEU A 409 -13.07 19.23 10.83
C LEU A 409 -13.30 18.32 9.64
N SER A 410 -14.55 17.92 9.45
CA SER A 410 -15.01 17.20 8.27
C SER A 410 -16.20 17.90 7.63
N ALA A 411 -16.32 17.82 6.30
CA ALA A 411 -17.43 18.41 5.55
C ALA A 411 -17.92 17.43 4.50
N VAL A 412 -19.23 17.17 4.48
CA VAL A 412 -19.86 16.26 3.53
C VAL A 412 -21.11 16.91 2.95
N GLN A 413 -21.23 16.93 1.62
CA GLN A 413 -22.48 17.35 0.97
C GLN A 413 -23.50 16.22 1.10
N GLN A 414 -24.63 16.51 1.75
CA GLN A 414 -25.72 15.57 2.00
C GLN A 414 -26.70 15.49 0.85
N SER A 415 -27.01 16.65 0.25
CA SER A 415 -27.94 16.76 -0.87
C SER A 415 -27.67 18.01 -1.69
N GLY A 416 -28.28 18.12 -2.87
CA GLY A 416 -28.22 19.31 -3.71
C GLY A 416 -29.23 19.23 -4.86
N ASN A 417 -29.58 20.40 -5.39
CA ASN A 417 -30.35 20.59 -6.62
C ASN A 417 -29.64 21.64 -7.50
N THR A 418 -30.29 22.11 -8.54
CA THR A 418 -29.70 23.08 -9.51
C THR A 418 -29.26 24.42 -8.91
N SER A 419 -29.76 24.77 -7.74
CA SER A 419 -29.51 26.08 -7.12
C SER A 419 -29.16 25.98 -5.63
N GLU A 420 -29.21 24.80 -5.02
CA GLU A 420 -29.00 24.61 -3.58
C GLU A 420 -28.12 23.40 -3.31
N ALA A 421 -27.17 23.52 -2.35
CA ALA A 421 -26.34 22.44 -1.83
C ALA A 421 -26.40 22.46 -0.31
N ARG A 422 -26.71 21.30 0.30
CA ARG A 422 -26.74 21.11 1.76
C ARG A 422 -25.50 20.35 2.21
N VAL A 423 -24.76 20.94 3.13
CA VAL A 423 -23.48 20.44 3.62
C VAL A 423 -23.54 20.28 5.14
N ALA A 424 -23.23 19.08 5.62
CA ALA A 424 -22.95 18.86 7.03
C ALA A 424 -21.46 19.14 7.28
N VAL A 425 -21.16 20.05 8.18
CA VAL A 425 -19.80 20.36 8.62
C VAL A 425 -19.72 19.99 10.10
N THR A 426 -18.85 19.04 10.43
CA THR A 426 -18.68 18.53 11.80
C THR A 426 -17.34 18.98 12.34
N LEU A 427 -17.38 19.71 13.45
CA LEU A 427 -16.21 20.07 14.26
C LEU A 427 -16.12 19.09 15.41
N ASN A 428 -14.99 18.40 15.53
CA ASN A 428 -14.69 17.47 16.63
C ASN A 428 -13.62 18.06 17.52
N ASN A 429 -13.71 17.80 18.82
CA ASN A 429 -12.63 17.93 19.77
C ASN A 429 -12.13 16.52 20.14
N ARG A 430 -10.98 16.12 19.61
CA ARG A 430 -10.37 14.80 19.87
C ARG A 430 -9.66 14.73 21.21
N SER A 431 -9.29 15.88 21.80
CA SER A 431 -8.68 15.88 23.13
C SER A 431 -9.58 15.17 24.13
N THR A 432 -9.02 14.25 24.90
CA THR A 432 -9.76 13.52 25.94
C THR A 432 -9.75 14.26 27.27
N ILE A 433 -9.00 15.36 27.36
CA ILE A 433 -8.77 16.10 28.65
C ILE A 433 -9.11 17.58 28.55
N ASN A 434 -9.07 18.20 27.36
CA ASN A 434 -9.25 19.64 27.21
C ASN A 434 -10.55 19.96 26.47
N ASN A 435 -11.34 20.88 27.00
CA ASN A 435 -12.54 21.38 26.32
C ASN A 435 -12.16 22.49 25.31
N ALA A 436 -12.84 22.56 24.19
CA ALA A 436 -12.80 23.72 23.30
C ALA A 436 -13.91 24.70 23.71
N THR A 437 -13.58 25.98 23.80
CA THR A 437 -14.53 27.02 24.19
C THR A 437 -14.87 27.91 23.01
N ASN A 438 -16.15 28.26 22.86
CA ASN A 438 -16.67 29.09 21.77
C ASN A 438 -16.20 28.59 20.40
N GLY A 439 -16.43 27.32 20.11
CA GLY A 439 -16.11 26.72 18.81
C GLY A 439 -16.85 27.43 17.68
N GLU A 440 -16.20 27.61 16.56
CA GLU A 440 -16.78 28.20 15.35
C GLU A 440 -16.20 27.58 14.07
N ILE A 441 -17.00 27.60 13.02
CA ILE A 441 -16.59 27.19 11.68
C ILE A 441 -16.48 28.45 10.81
N ARG A 442 -15.31 28.64 10.18
CA ARG A 442 -15.04 29.78 9.28
C ARG A 442 -14.84 29.31 7.85
N PHE A 443 -15.32 30.10 6.89
CA PHE A 443 -15.14 29.84 5.45
C PHE A 443 -15.38 31.12 4.64
N SER A 444 -14.79 31.18 3.45
CA SER A 444 -15.11 32.24 2.47
C SER A 444 -16.15 31.73 1.48
N LEU A 445 -17.18 32.51 1.22
CA LEU A 445 -18.21 32.19 0.21
C LEU A 445 -17.60 32.24 -1.19
N PRO A 446 -17.77 31.18 -2.00
CA PRO A 446 -17.41 31.22 -3.40
C PRO A 446 -18.23 32.30 -4.16
N LEU A 447 -17.71 32.72 -5.32
CA LEU A 447 -18.42 33.65 -6.19
C LEU A 447 -19.82 33.12 -6.56
N ASN A 448 -20.83 34.03 -6.58
CA ASN A 448 -22.23 33.69 -6.90
C ASN A 448 -22.84 32.62 -5.99
N THR A 449 -22.38 32.58 -4.75
CA THR A 449 -22.87 31.64 -3.73
C THR A 449 -23.21 32.41 -2.47
N THR A 450 -24.36 32.10 -1.87
CA THR A 450 -24.82 32.70 -0.60
C THR A 450 -25.08 31.58 0.42
N LEU A 451 -25.00 31.90 1.72
CA LEU A 451 -25.42 31.02 2.80
C LEU A 451 -26.90 31.29 3.13
N ALA A 452 -27.79 30.41 2.68
CA ALA A 452 -29.24 30.63 2.73
C ALA A 452 -29.82 30.57 4.14
N ASN A 453 -29.20 29.83 5.08
CA ASN A 453 -29.67 29.69 6.44
C ASN A 453 -28.74 30.38 7.49
N ALA A 454 -28.06 31.45 7.09
CA ALA A 454 -27.13 32.16 7.96
C ALA A 454 -27.77 32.68 9.26
N ASP A 455 -28.94 33.33 9.14
CA ASP A 455 -29.65 33.94 10.27
C ASP A 455 -30.13 32.84 11.27
N GLU A 456 -30.63 31.73 10.75
CA GLU A 456 -31.09 30.59 11.57
C GLU A 456 -29.95 30.02 12.41
N LEU A 457 -28.74 29.97 11.85
CA LEU A 457 -27.55 29.42 12.50
C LEU A 457 -26.79 30.48 13.32
N GLY A 458 -27.20 31.74 13.29
CA GLY A 458 -26.48 32.84 13.94
C GLY A 458 -25.10 33.10 13.32
N CYS A 459 -24.94 32.82 12.02
CA CYS A 459 -23.68 33.05 11.34
C CYS A 459 -23.47 34.56 11.03
N THR A 460 -22.27 35.04 11.19
CA THR A 460 -21.85 36.39 10.79
C THR A 460 -21.33 36.35 9.38
N LEU A 461 -22.01 37.08 8.47
CA LEU A 461 -21.67 37.16 7.04
C LEU A 461 -20.51 38.14 6.75
N SER A 462 -19.43 38.05 7.50
CA SER A 462 -18.16 38.72 7.21
C SER A 462 -17.34 37.91 6.19
N ASN A 463 -16.17 38.38 5.80
CA ASN A 463 -15.23 37.58 5.04
C ASN A 463 -13.95 37.36 5.86
N PRO A 464 -13.72 36.17 6.38
CA PRO A 464 -14.53 34.93 6.25
C PRO A 464 -15.88 35.00 6.99
N VAL A 465 -16.85 34.22 6.53
CA VAL A 465 -18.09 33.92 7.27
C VAL A 465 -17.70 33.11 8.51
N SER A 466 -18.34 33.43 9.64
CA SER A 466 -18.18 32.67 10.89
C SER A 466 -19.53 32.16 11.38
N CYS A 467 -19.63 30.86 11.61
CA CYS A 467 -20.80 30.20 12.17
C CYS A 467 -20.46 29.60 13.55
N PRO A 468 -21.21 29.97 14.61
CA PRO A 468 -20.95 29.47 15.94
C PRO A 468 -21.28 27.97 16.05
N VAL A 469 -20.44 27.24 16.74
CA VAL A 469 -20.64 25.84 17.12
C VAL A 469 -20.93 25.74 18.62
N GLY A 470 -20.37 26.65 19.41
CA GLY A 470 -20.44 26.65 20.88
C GLY A 470 -19.31 25.85 21.53
N ASP A 471 -19.48 25.58 22.82
CA ASP A 471 -18.49 24.81 23.57
C ASP A 471 -18.50 23.34 23.17
N LEU A 472 -17.30 22.79 22.96
CA LEU A 472 -17.09 21.36 22.67
C LEU A 472 -16.32 20.72 23.82
N PRO A 473 -17.00 19.97 24.70
CA PRO A 473 -16.32 19.16 25.70
C PRO A 473 -15.27 18.24 25.11
N ALA A 474 -14.35 17.78 25.94
CA ALA A 474 -13.39 16.75 25.55
C ALA A 474 -14.10 15.53 24.95
N SER A 475 -13.55 14.97 23.88
CA SER A 475 -14.09 13.82 23.14
C SER A 475 -15.50 14.03 22.59
N SER A 476 -15.89 15.25 22.24
CA SER A 476 -17.20 15.56 21.69
C SER A 476 -17.13 16.16 20.30
N SER A 477 -18.28 16.17 19.62
CA SER A 477 -18.42 16.75 18.29
C SER A 477 -19.76 17.46 18.12
N GLN A 478 -19.77 18.45 17.24
CA GLN A 478 -20.99 19.19 16.87
C GLN A 478 -21.04 19.35 15.35
N THR A 479 -22.22 19.09 14.78
CA THR A 479 -22.47 19.24 13.34
C THR A 479 -23.32 20.46 13.08
N VAL A 480 -22.88 21.30 12.15
CA VAL A 480 -23.63 22.44 11.62
C VAL A 480 -24.05 22.10 10.19
N ASN A 481 -25.35 22.21 9.90
CA ASN A 481 -25.89 21.95 8.58
C ASN A 481 -26.04 23.27 7.81
N LEU A 482 -25.17 23.50 6.84
CA LEU A 482 -25.10 24.69 6.02
C LEU A 482 -25.88 24.49 4.71
N THR A 483 -26.66 25.50 4.31
CA THR A 483 -27.38 25.49 3.04
C THR A 483 -26.83 26.60 2.14
N PHE A 484 -26.16 26.21 1.06
CA PHE A 484 -25.59 27.12 0.08
C PHE A 484 -26.51 27.26 -1.10
N ALA A 485 -26.87 28.49 -1.46
CA ALA A 485 -27.61 28.81 -2.68
C ALA A 485 -26.62 29.34 -3.74
N SER A 486 -26.84 28.98 -5.00
CA SER A 486 -26.04 29.39 -6.14
C SER A 486 -26.91 30.00 -7.22
N ASP A 487 -26.55 31.18 -7.70
CA ASP A 487 -27.26 31.86 -8.80
C ASP A 487 -26.94 31.26 -10.18
N THR A 488 -25.81 30.54 -10.29
CA THR A 488 -25.33 29.99 -11.57
C THR A 488 -25.44 28.47 -11.66
N GLY A 489 -25.62 27.76 -10.53
CA GLY A 489 -25.61 26.32 -10.50
C GLY A 489 -24.26 25.69 -10.85
N GLU A 490 -23.17 26.44 -10.86
CA GLU A 490 -21.83 25.94 -11.15
C GLU A 490 -21.18 25.33 -9.89
N ASN A 491 -20.48 24.25 -10.07
CA ASN A 491 -19.71 23.61 -8.98
C ASN A 491 -18.61 24.56 -8.48
N ARG A 492 -18.48 24.70 -7.18
CA ARG A 492 -17.52 25.60 -6.52
C ARG A 492 -16.80 24.92 -5.37
N SER A 493 -15.49 25.12 -5.28
CA SER A 493 -14.69 24.67 -4.13
C SER A 493 -14.86 25.62 -2.95
N ILE A 494 -15.02 25.06 -1.75
CA ILE A 494 -15.06 25.78 -0.48
C ILE A 494 -14.15 25.08 0.54
N THR A 495 -13.47 25.88 1.36
CA THR A 495 -12.66 25.35 2.47
C THR A 495 -13.25 25.85 3.78
N PHE A 496 -13.52 24.94 4.67
CA PHE A 496 -13.96 25.19 6.04
C PHE A 496 -12.78 25.07 6.99
N THR A 497 -12.74 25.89 8.02
CA THR A 497 -11.73 25.83 9.07
C THR A 497 -12.41 25.96 10.44
N GLY A 498 -12.05 25.07 11.37
CA GLY A 498 -12.52 25.07 12.75
C GLY A 498 -11.64 25.93 13.64
N PHE A 499 -12.25 26.62 14.61
CA PHE A 499 -11.58 27.46 15.59
C PHE A 499 -12.20 27.27 16.98
N SER A 500 -11.42 27.57 18.02
CA SER A 500 -11.92 27.81 19.37
C SER A 500 -11.17 29.00 20.01
N THR A 501 -11.75 29.61 21.02
CA THR A 501 -11.13 30.78 21.70
C THR A 501 -9.93 30.41 22.55
N ASN A 502 -9.85 29.18 23.00
CA ASN A 502 -8.69 28.67 23.74
C ASN A 502 -7.66 27.94 22.87
N GLY A 503 -7.74 28.17 21.54
CA GLY A 503 -6.76 27.67 20.58
C GLY A 503 -7.10 26.30 20.02
N ASP A 504 -6.10 25.70 19.41
CA ASP A 504 -6.07 24.38 18.82
C ASP A 504 -4.65 23.85 18.90
N LEU A 505 -4.49 22.55 18.87
CA LEU A 505 -3.18 21.92 18.91
C LEU A 505 -2.32 22.41 17.73
N PRO A 506 -1.12 22.98 17.97
CA PRO A 506 -0.30 23.53 16.90
C PRO A 506 0.24 22.41 15.99
N ASN A 507 0.25 22.69 14.68
CA ASN A 507 0.87 21.86 13.61
C ASN A 507 0.12 20.58 13.20
N ASP A 508 -1.15 20.45 13.47
CA ASP A 508 -1.92 19.30 13.03
C ASP A 508 -2.66 19.54 11.69
N ASN A 509 -3.05 20.78 11.36
CA ASN A 509 -3.73 21.22 10.13
C ASN A 509 -4.99 20.42 9.75
N ASP A 510 -5.52 19.59 10.62
CA ASP A 510 -6.68 18.74 10.37
C ASP A 510 -8.01 19.38 10.87
N ASN A 511 -7.93 20.59 11.40
CA ASN A 511 -9.07 21.48 11.64
C ASN A 511 -9.60 22.16 10.37
N SER A 512 -9.22 21.68 9.18
CA SER A 512 -9.63 22.22 7.90
C SER A 512 -10.13 21.12 6.94
N ALA A 513 -11.22 21.41 6.22
CA ALA A 513 -11.78 20.51 5.22
C ALA A 513 -12.13 21.25 3.93
N LYS A 514 -11.70 20.70 2.80
CA LYS A 514 -12.02 21.21 1.47
C LYS A 514 -13.12 20.37 0.83
N LEU A 515 -14.14 21.00 0.29
CA LEU A 515 -15.27 20.37 -0.37
C LEU A 515 -15.57 21.05 -1.70
N THR A 516 -16.06 20.32 -2.69
CA THR A 516 -16.66 20.89 -3.89
C THR A 516 -18.18 20.85 -3.76
N LEU A 517 -18.81 22.03 -3.67
CA LEU A 517 -20.26 22.17 -3.76
C LEU A 517 -20.72 21.76 -5.15
N ARG A 518 -21.62 20.80 -5.23
CA ARG A 518 -22.14 20.28 -6.48
C ARG A 518 -23.62 20.65 -6.62
N TYR A 519 -23.95 21.24 -7.76
CA TYR A 519 -25.30 21.61 -8.14
C TYR A 519 -25.70 20.78 -9.38
N PRO A 520 -26.30 19.57 -9.18
CA PRO A 520 -26.62 18.69 -10.29
C PRO A 520 -27.60 19.35 -11.27
N SER A 521 -27.27 19.33 -12.54
CA SER A 521 -28.18 19.81 -13.61
C SER A 521 -29.46 18.99 -13.60
N PRO A 522 -30.62 19.60 -13.94
CA PRO A 522 -31.85 18.85 -14.10
C PRO A 522 -31.65 17.77 -15.17
N ALA A 523 -32.17 16.57 -14.91
CA ALA A 523 -32.17 15.53 -15.92
C ALA A 523 -32.81 16.09 -17.20
N PRO A 524 -32.22 15.87 -18.39
CA PRO A 524 -32.82 16.36 -19.64
C PRO A 524 -34.24 15.84 -19.73
N SER A 525 -35.19 16.74 -19.85
CA SER A 525 -36.61 16.39 -20.10
C SER A 525 -36.63 15.47 -21.32
N PRO A 526 -37.35 14.34 -21.29
CA PRO A 526 -37.49 13.50 -22.46
C PRO A 526 -38.10 14.40 -23.57
N THR A 527 -37.32 14.71 -24.57
CA THR A 527 -37.78 15.43 -25.77
C THR A 527 -38.85 14.57 -26.40
N GLY A 528 -40.08 15.02 -26.29
CA GLY A 528 -41.24 14.47 -26.98
C GLY A 528 -41.02 14.52 -28.47
N GLY A 529 -40.49 13.45 -29.04
CA GLY A 529 -40.51 13.18 -30.48
C GLY A 529 -41.88 12.61 -30.80
N GLY A 530 -42.72 13.43 -31.35
CA GLY A 530 -44.02 13.03 -31.86
C GLY A 530 -43.85 12.16 -33.11
N SER A 531 -44.81 11.27 -33.27
CA SER A 531 -45.47 10.87 -34.49
C SER A 531 -45.40 9.40 -34.89
N SER A 532 -46.52 8.79 -34.72
CA SER A 532 -47.27 7.89 -35.61
C SER A 532 -46.67 6.55 -36.03
N GLY A 533 -47.38 5.49 -35.63
CA GLY A 533 -47.34 4.19 -36.32
C GLY A 533 -47.78 3.02 -35.42
N GLY A 534 -49.03 2.58 -35.58
CA GLY A 534 -49.76 1.60 -34.78
C GLY A 534 -49.15 0.24 -34.58
N GLY A 535 -49.59 -0.41 -33.53
CA GLY A 535 -49.34 -1.83 -33.23
C GLY A 535 -49.64 -2.16 -31.78
N ALA A 536 -50.58 -3.05 -31.58
CA ALA A 536 -51.34 -3.47 -30.41
C ALA A 536 -50.55 -3.74 -29.09
N PRO A 537 -51.28 -3.84 -27.96
CA PRO A 537 -50.70 -3.75 -26.63
C PRO A 537 -50.23 -5.11 -26.09
N ALA A 538 -49.03 -5.15 -25.55
CA ALA A 538 -48.58 -6.22 -24.66
C ALA A 538 -48.64 -5.73 -23.22
N THR A 539 -49.35 -6.40 -22.41
CA THR A 539 -49.59 -6.19 -20.98
C THR A 539 -48.28 -6.24 -20.19
N LEU A 540 -47.95 -5.16 -19.53
CA LEU A 540 -46.85 -5.09 -18.55
C LEU A 540 -47.44 -5.31 -17.15
N THR A 541 -47.06 -6.43 -16.54
CA THR A 541 -47.32 -6.69 -15.12
C THR A 541 -46.24 -6.06 -14.29
N LEU A 542 -46.56 -5.02 -13.55
CA LEU A 542 -45.78 -4.45 -12.45
C LEU A 542 -45.83 -5.42 -11.26
N LEU A 543 -44.66 -5.85 -10.80
CA LEU A 543 -44.53 -6.44 -9.46
C LEU A 543 -43.55 -5.57 -8.66
N ALA A 544 -44.14 -4.75 -7.80
CA ALA A 544 -43.45 -4.12 -6.68
C ALA A 544 -43.22 -5.16 -5.61
N GLY A 545 -42.00 -5.39 -5.21
CA GLY A 545 -41.63 -6.28 -4.10
C GLY A 545 -40.72 -5.56 -3.11
N LEU A 546 -41.37 -4.83 -2.21
CA LEU A 546 -40.77 -4.34 -0.97
C LEU A 546 -40.68 -5.52 0.00
N LEU A 547 -39.52 -5.92 0.47
CA LEU A 547 -39.39 -6.83 1.60
C LEU A 547 -38.21 -6.42 2.52
N LEU A 548 -38.60 -5.75 3.58
CA LEU A 548 -37.92 -5.69 4.87
C LEU A 548 -37.83 -7.11 5.45
N VAL A 549 -36.66 -7.57 5.85
CA VAL A 549 -36.56 -8.65 6.84
C VAL A 549 -35.54 -8.27 7.91
N LEU A 550 -36.08 -7.89 9.03
CA LEU A 550 -35.46 -7.92 10.36
C LEU A 550 -35.71 -9.30 11.01
N ARG A 551 -34.72 -9.74 11.80
CA ARG A 551 -34.80 -10.76 12.90
C ARG A 551 -34.50 -12.21 12.46
N ARG A 552 -33.82 -13.05 13.27
CA ARG A 552 -33.52 -13.08 14.73
C ARG A 552 -32.42 -14.10 15.00
N PHE A 553 -31.62 -13.85 16.02
CA PHE A 553 -30.88 -14.85 16.78
C PHE A 553 -31.79 -15.93 17.40
N THR A 554 -31.39 -17.19 17.34
CA THR A 554 -31.54 -18.11 18.47
C THR A 554 -30.49 -19.22 18.37
N ALA A 555 -29.79 -19.41 19.48
CA ALA A 555 -28.91 -20.52 19.77
C ALA A 555 -29.72 -21.85 19.92
N LYS A 556 -29.10 -22.96 19.55
CA LYS A 556 -29.19 -24.18 20.35
C LYS A 556 -28.07 -25.15 20.04
N ALA A 557 -27.37 -25.51 21.09
CA ALA A 557 -26.43 -26.61 21.21
C ALA A 557 -27.16 -27.97 21.12
N GLN A 558 -26.45 -28.99 20.69
CA GLN A 558 -26.29 -30.31 21.30
C GLN A 558 -26.30 -31.48 20.30
N HIS A 559 -25.30 -32.35 20.54
CA HIS A 559 -25.18 -33.77 20.27
C HIS A 559 -24.90 -34.24 18.82
N ARG A 560 -23.74 -34.64 18.49
CA ARG A 560 -22.94 -35.85 18.79
C ARG A 560 -21.56 -35.74 18.15
#